data_9e1f443d2bbf206dffc244cb141eac22
#
_entry.id   9e1f443d2bbf206dffc244cb141eac22
#
_cell.length_a   1.000
_cell.length_b   1.000
_cell.length_c   1.000
_cell.angle_alpha   90.00
_cell.angle_beta   90.00
_cell.angle_gamma   90.00
#
_symmetry.space_group_name_H-M   'P 1'
#
loop_
_entity.id
_entity.type
_entity.pdbx_description
1 polymer ?
#
loop_
_entity_poly.entity_id
_entity_poly.type
_entity_poly.pdbx_seq_one_letter_code
_entity_poly.pdbx_strand_id
1 'polypeptide(L)'
;MKQISIALLLCLCTLAGFAQSGKALDLKEIVSGKFTPKNISGVIPIPGDGEHYSQMNADRTQIIKYSFKTGKPVEVLFDAATARECTFKTFDSYSFAPDGSKLLIATETTPIYRHSYTAVHYIYSLKRNLDGKINNIVEKLSDGGPQQVPVFSPDGNQVAFVRDNNIFLVKLLYGNSESQVTEDGKQNEVLNGIPDWVYEEEFSFNRALEFSADSQMLAFIRFDEKDVPSYSFPLFAGQAPHLSL
;
A
#
# COMPACT_ATOMS: atom_id res chain seq x y z
N MET A 1 -27.19 19.67 69.27
CA MET A 1 -26.19 20.49 68.57
C MET A 1 -25.10 19.67 67.84
N LYS A 2 -24.51 18.64 68.44
CA LYS A 2 -23.47 17.83 67.77
C LYS A 2 -23.91 17.14 66.45
N GLN A 3 -25.16 16.69 66.37
CA GLN A 3 -25.67 16.02 65.16
C GLN A 3 -25.90 16.98 63.98
N ILE A 4 -26.29 18.24 64.27
CA ILE A 4 -26.47 19.28 63.24
C ILE A 4 -25.11 19.72 62.65
N SER A 5 -24.07 19.79 63.50
CA SER A 5 -22.72 20.12 63.07
C SER A 5 -22.12 19.05 62.15
N ILE A 6 -22.40 17.74 62.39
CA ILE A 6 -21.93 16.63 61.52
C ILE A 6 -22.67 16.62 60.19
N ALA A 7 -23.99 16.90 60.17
CA ALA A 7 -24.75 17.02 58.94
C ALA A 7 -24.30 18.21 58.08
N LEU A 8 -23.97 19.36 58.70
CA LEU A 8 -23.44 20.51 57.98
C LEU A 8 -22.05 20.24 57.42
N LEU A 9 -21.19 19.50 58.12
CA LEU A 9 -19.86 19.11 57.66
C LEU A 9 -19.94 18.13 56.47
N LEU A 10 -20.85 17.18 56.52
CA LEU A 10 -21.14 16.25 55.41
C LEU A 10 -21.68 16.98 54.14
N CYS A 11 -22.57 17.96 54.31
CA CYS A 11 -23.05 18.79 53.20
C CYS A 11 -21.94 19.66 52.58
N LEU A 12 -21.02 20.20 53.40
CA LEU A 12 -19.86 20.93 52.85
C LEU A 12 -18.88 20.04 52.07
N CYS A 13 -18.70 18.80 52.49
CA CYS A 13 -17.86 17.84 51.74
C CYS A 13 -18.45 17.44 50.37
N THR A 14 -19.79 17.43 50.23
CA THR A 14 -20.41 17.14 48.93
C THR A 14 -20.38 18.32 47.95
N LEU A 15 -20.19 19.55 48.46
CA LEU A 15 -20.02 20.72 47.61
C LEU A 15 -18.56 20.91 47.08
N ALA A 16 -17.61 20.18 47.64
CA ALA A 16 -16.25 20.08 47.12
C ALA A 16 -16.12 18.95 46.06
N GLY A 17 -17.15 18.73 45.26
CA GLY A 17 -17.02 18.00 44.01
C GLY A 17 -16.03 18.76 43.16
N PHE A 18 -14.81 18.27 43.10
CA PHE A 18 -13.83 18.70 42.11
C PHE A 18 -14.44 18.41 40.71
N ALA A 19 -15.23 19.37 40.23
CA ALA A 19 -15.37 19.48 38.79
C ALA A 19 -13.94 19.64 38.26
N GLN A 20 -13.35 18.55 37.79
CA GLN A 20 -12.15 18.70 37.01
C GLN A 20 -12.49 19.73 35.95
N SER A 21 -11.87 20.89 36.08
CA SER A 21 -11.95 21.93 35.05
C SER A 21 -11.19 21.39 33.85
N GLY A 22 -11.90 20.49 33.15
CA GLY A 22 -11.41 20.04 31.85
C GLY A 22 -11.16 21.29 31.02
N LYS A 23 -10.01 21.40 30.43
CA LYS A 23 -9.72 22.48 29.48
C LYS A 23 -10.80 22.47 28.41
N ALA A 24 -11.51 23.57 28.22
CA ALA A 24 -12.47 23.69 27.16
C ALA A 24 -11.77 23.43 25.82
N LEU A 25 -12.40 22.60 24.97
CA LEU A 25 -11.88 22.32 23.62
C LEU A 25 -11.99 23.61 22.80
N ASP A 26 -10.88 24.07 22.26
CA ASP A 26 -10.81 25.19 21.31
C ASP A 26 -10.76 24.65 19.88
N LEU A 27 -11.62 25.16 19.01
CA LEU A 27 -11.67 24.77 17.60
C LEU A 27 -10.32 24.97 16.92
N LYS A 28 -9.58 26.04 17.27
CA LYS A 28 -8.24 26.27 16.73
C LYS A 28 -7.26 25.18 17.12
N GLU A 29 -7.32 24.67 18.34
CA GLU A 29 -6.46 23.56 18.80
C GLU A 29 -6.83 22.25 18.10
N ILE A 30 -8.12 22.00 17.83
CA ILE A 30 -8.59 20.82 17.09
C ILE A 30 -8.09 20.87 15.64
N VAL A 31 -8.31 21.97 14.95
CA VAL A 31 -7.93 22.14 13.53
C VAL A 31 -6.40 22.18 13.35
N SER A 32 -5.65 22.66 14.35
CA SER A 32 -4.18 22.68 14.30
C SER A 32 -3.55 21.29 14.44
N GLY A 33 -4.34 20.23 14.65
CA GLY A 33 -3.84 18.88 14.86
C GLY A 33 -3.20 18.63 16.23
N LYS A 34 -3.39 19.52 17.21
CA LYS A 34 -2.83 19.37 18.56
C LYS A 34 -3.21 18.06 19.24
N PHE A 35 -4.40 17.55 18.94
CA PHE A 35 -4.93 16.32 19.51
C PHE A 35 -4.77 15.12 18.58
N THR A 36 -4.04 15.27 17.46
CA THR A 36 -3.79 14.15 16.54
C THR A 36 -2.96 13.09 17.26
N PRO A 37 -3.43 11.85 17.36
CA PRO A 37 -2.68 10.80 18.01
C PRO A 37 -1.39 10.51 17.24
N LYS A 38 -0.32 10.19 17.97
CA LYS A 38 0.89 9.67 17.34
C LYS A 38 0.65 8.22 16.95
N ASN A 39 0.45 8.00 15.67
CA ASN A 39 0.27 6.66 15.13
C ASN A 39 1.61 6.12 14.60
N ILE A 40 1.83 4.82 14.78
CA ILE A 40 2.85 4.09 14.04
C ILE A 40 2.22 3.71 12.70
N SER A 41 2.77 4.19 11.60
CA SER A 41 2.29 3.91 10.26
C SER A 41 3.43 3.42 9.38
N GLY A 42 3.08 2.71 8.28
CA GLY A 42 4.05 2.25 7.29
C GLY A 42 4.97 1.12 7.78
N VAL A 43 4.59 0.42 8.84
CA VAL A 43 5.30 -0.78 9.32
C VAL A 43 4.94 -1.96 8.43
N ILE A 44 5.93 -2.53 7.74
CA ILE A 44 5.76 -3.68 6.88
C ILE A 44 6.59 -4.84 7.46
N PRO A 45 5.97 -5.97 7.83
CA PRO A 45 6.68 -7.16 8.28
C PRO A 45 7.64 -7.66 7.20
N ILE A 46 8.81 -8.13 7.61
CA ILE A 46 9.77 -8.78 6.71
C ILE A 46 9.46 -10.28 6.71
N PRO A 47 9.14 -10.90 5.56
CA PRO A 47 8.82 -12.32 5.51
C PRO A 47 9.95 -13.19 6.08
N GLY A 48 9.59 -14.11 6.97
CA GLY A 48 10.55 -15.01 7.64
C GLY A 48 11.39 -14.37 8.76
N ASP A 49 11.24 -13.06 9.05
CA ASP A 49 11.95 -12.34 10.12
C ASP A 49 10.98 -11.90 11.21
N GLY A 50 10.91 -12.65 12.31
CA GLY A 50 10.04 -12.33 13.45
C GLY A 50 10.56 -11.23 14.38
N GLU A 51 11.80 -10.75 14.19
CA GLU A 51 12.44 -9.79 15.07
C GLU A 51 12.47 -8.36 14.52
N HIS A 52 12.23 -8.21 13.22
CA HIS A 52 12.37 -6.94 12.53
C HIS A 52 11.16 -6.62 11.63
N TYR A 53 11.03 -5.34 11.37
CA TYR A 53 10.11 -4.79 10.38
C TYR A 53 10.86 -3.83 9.47
N SER A 54 10.24 -3.48 8.36
CA SER A 54 10.75 -2.44 7.47
C SER A 54 9.81 -1.24 7.44
N GLN A 55 10.38 -0.09 7.10
CA GLN A 55 9.65 1.15 6.93
C GLN A 55 10.33 2.03 5.88
N MET A 56 9.55 2.71 5.07
CA MET A 56 10.03 3.75 4.17
C MET A 56 10.38 5.00 4.98
N ASN A 57 11.50 5.66 4.66
CA ASN A 57 11.85 6.94 5.29
C ASN A 57 10.90 8.08 4.87
N ALA A 58 10.92 9.19 5.61
CA ALA A 58 10.04 10.34 5.36
C ALA A 58 10.24 10.95 3.95
N ASP A 59 11.47 10.92 3.43
CA ASP A 59 11.82 11.46 2.11
C ASP A 59 11.45 10.52 0.96
N ARG A 60 10.96 9.30 1.27
CA ARG A 60 10.55 8.29 0.30
C ARG A 60 11.70 7.87 -0.64
N THR A 61 12.91 7.78 -0.09
CA THR A 61 14.14 7.44 -0.82
C THR A 61 14.77 6.13 -0.34
N GLN A 62 14.42 5.68 0.88
CA GLN A 62 15.03 4.50 1.50
C GLN A 62 13.99 3.58 2.12
N ILE A 63 14.29 2.28 2.14
CA ILE A 63 13.61 1.26 2.93
C ILE A 63 14.57 0.81 4.02
N ILE A 64 14.17 1.02 5.27
CA ILE A 64 15.03 0.78 6.44
C ILE A 64 14.44 -0.35 7.28
N LYS A 65 15.29 -1.28 7.69
CA LYS A 65 15.00 -2.35 8.64
C LYS A 65 15.13 -1.85 10.06
N TYR A 66 14.13 -2.12 10.89
CA TYR A 66 14.07 -1.75 12.30
C TYR A 66 13.88 -2.98 13.19
N SER A 67 14.40 -2.93 14.41
CA SER A 67 14.14 -3.96 15.42
C SER A 67 12.82 -3.71 16.15
N PHE A 68 11.95 -4.70 16.24
CA PHE A 68 10.73 -4.65 17.06
C PHE A 68 11.06 -4.42 18.55
N LYS A 69 12.15 -4.99 19.02
CA LYS A 69 12.58 -4.90 20.43
C LYS A 69 12.99 -3.48 20.82
N THR A 70 13.67 -2.77 19.96
CA THR A 70 14.30 -1.47 20.32
C THR A 70 13.70 -0.27 19.58
N GLY A 71 12.93 -0.49 18.51
CA GLY A 71 12.45 0.56 17.61
C GLY A 71 13.57 1.29 16.86
N LYS A 72 14.81 0.80 16.92
CA LYS A 72 15.96 1.44 16.28
C LYS A 72 16.23 0.87 14.89
N PRO A 73 16.78 1.68 13.96
CA PRO A 73 17.21 1.20 12.66
C PRO A 73 18.38 0.21 12.83
N VAL A 74 18.36 -0.82 12.01
CA VAL A 74 19.37 -1.90 11.98
C VAL A 74 20.16 -1.87 10.68
N GLU A 75 19.47 -1.71 9.54
CA GLU A 75 20.07 -1.80 8.21
C GLU A 75 19.23 -0.99 7.18
N VAL A 76 19.89 -0.43 6.18
CA VAL A 76 19.21 0.10 4.99
C VAL A 76 19.09 -1.04 3.99
N LEU A 77 17.86 -1.47 3.70
CA LEU A 77 17.58 -2.54 2.75
C LEU A 77 17.64 -2.06 1.31
N PHE A 78 17.23 -0.82 1.07
CA PHE A 78 17.22 -0.18 -0.25
C PHE A 78 17.47 1.31 -0.10
N ASP A 79 18.25 1.88 -1.03
CA ASP A 79 18.51 3.32 -1.13
C ASP A 79 18.52 3.71 -2.61
N ALA A 80 17.56 4.54 -3.04
CA ALA A 80 17.43 4.99 -4.42
C ALA A 80 18.67 5.81 -4.91
N ALA A 81 19.38 6.45 -3.99
CA ALA A 81 20.56 7.26 -4.35
C ALA A 81 21.79 6.41 -4.69
N THR A 82 21.88 5.19 -4.14
CA THR A 82 23.05 4.30 -4.30
C THR A 82 22.77 3.07 -5.13
N ALA A 83 21.50 2.74 -5.35
CA ALA A 83 21.11 1.59 -6.17
C ALA A 83 21.49 1.84 -7.64
N ARG A 84 22.12 0.84 -8.25
CA ARG A 84 22.51 0.89 -9.66
C ARG A 84 21.30 0.73 -10.56
N GLU A 85 21.32 1.37 -11.72
CA GLU A 85 20.24 1.35 -12.73
C GLU A 85 18.91 1.91 -12.20
N CYS A 86 18.93 2.58 -11.04
CA CYS A 86 17.77 3.26 -10.50
C CYS A 86 17.47 4.53 -11.28
N THR A 87 16.31 4.59 -11.91
CA THR A 87 15.88 5.73 -12.74
C THR A 87 14.98 6.72 -11.99
N PHE A 88 14.61 6.40 -10.75
CA PHE A 88 13.75 7.24 -9.89
C PHE A 88 14.53 7.76 -8.67
N LYS A 89 14.08 8.87 -8.11
CA LYS A 89 14.65 9.46 -6.89
C LYS A 89 13.83 9.09 -5.65
N THR A 90 12.53 9.00 -5.81
CA THR A 90 11.57 8.68 -4.75
C THR A 90 10.63 7.59 -5.24
N PHE A 91 10.02 6.86 -4.31
CA PHE A 91 9.05 5.81 -4.61
C PHE A 91 7.80 5.94 -3.72
N ASP A 92 6.68 5.39 -4.18
CA ASP A 92 5.38 5.58 -3.55
C ASP A 92 5.05 4.50 -2.52
N SER A 93 5.41 3.27 -2.82
CA SER A 93 5.19 2.12 -1.95
C SER A 93 6.15 0.98 -2.31
N TYR A 94 6.16 -0.05 -1.48
CA TYR A 94 6.88 -1.28 -1.74
C TYR A 94 6.21 -2.47 -1.06
N SER A 95 6.50 -3.66 -1.55
CA SER A 95 6.15 -4.93 -0.92
C SER A 95 7.29 -5.93 -1.05
N PHE A 96 7.29 -6.94 -0.17
CA PHE A 96 8.23 -8.05 -0.26
C PHE A 96 7.68 -9.18 -1.10
N ALA A 97 8.56 -9.91 -1.78
CA ALA A 97 8.25 -11.26 -2.23
C ALA A 97 7.95 -12.15 -1.01
N PRO A 98 7.06 -13.17 -1.12
CA PRO A 98 6.68 -14.01 0.01
C PRO A 98 7.86 -14.73 0.69
N ASP A 99 8.91 -15.01 -0.06
CA ASP A 99 10.16 -15.62 0.43
C ASP A 99 11.14 -14.60 1.06
N GLY A 100 10.80 -13.32 1.10
CA GLY A 100 11.62 -12.22 1.61
C GLY A 100 12.84 -11.88 0.73
N SER A 101 13.00 -12.51 -0.43
CA SER A 101 14.21 -12.37 -1.25
C SER A 101 14.25 -11.15 -2.15
N LYS A 102 13.12 -10.51 -2.38
CA LYS A 102 12.99 -9.38 -3.31
C LYS A 102 12.03 -8.32 -2.79
N LEU A 103 12.19 -7.11 -3.29
CA LEU A 103 11.24 -6.02 -3.16
C LEU A 103 10.60 -5.74 -4.52
N LEU A 104 9.32 -5.44 -4.49
CA LEU A 104 8.57 -4.82 -5.56
C LEU A 104 8.34 -3.36 -5.16
N ILE A 105 8.91 -2.43 -5.91
CA ILE A 105 8.90 -0.99 -5.60
C ILE A 105 8.01 -0.29 -6.62
N ALA A 106 7.04 0.51 -6.16
CA ALA A 106 6.11 1.25 -6.99
C ALA A 106 6.49 2.74 -7.05
N THR A 107 6.44 3.29 -8.25
CA THR A 107 6.66 4.71 -8.54
C THR A 107 5.58 5.22 -9.49
N GLU A 108 5.47 6.54 -9.63
CA GLU A 108 4.56 7.18 -10.58
C GLU A 108 3.10 6.70 -10.43
N THR A 109 2.65 6.56 -9.17
CA THR A 109 1.32 6.07 -8.85
C THR A 109 0.25 7.06 -9.32
N THR A 110 -0.68 6.57 -10.15
CA THR A 110 -1.82 7.34 -10.65
C THR A 110 -3.12 6.65 -10.19
N PRO A 111 -3.93 7.29 -9.34
CA PRO A 111 -5.20 6.73 -8.90
C PRO A 111 -6.17 6.50 -10.05
N ILE A 112 -6.95 5.40 -9.99
CA ILE A 112 -8.08 5.11 -10.88
C ILE A 112 -9.38 5.36 -10.12
N TYR A 113 -9.60 4.60 -9.02
CA TYR A 113 -10.74 4.72 -8.12
C TYR A 113 -10.24 4.86 -6.66
N ARG A 114 -11.04 4.47 -5.68
CA ARG A 114 -10.72 4.57 -4.25
C ARG A 114 -9.52 3.71 -3.85
N HIS A 115 -9.38 2.52 -4.40
CA HIS A 115 -8.36 1.54 -4.04
C HIS A 115 -7.43 1.19 -5.20
N SER A 116 -7.93 1.30 -6.44
CA SER A 116 -7.16 0.97 -7.64
C SER A 116 -6.30 2.13 -8.12
N TYR A 117 -5.16 1.78 -8.66
CA TYR A 117 -4.19 2.70 -9.24
C TYR A 117 -3.31 1.98 -10.27
N THR A 118 -2.71 2.73 -11.16
CA THR A 118 -1.56 2.28 -11.95
C THR A 118 -0.26 2.79 -11.35
N ALA A 119 0.82 2.05 -11.54
CA ALA A 119 2.15 2.48 -11.16
C ALA A 119 3.22 1.82 -12.04
N VAL A 120 4.40 2.40 -12.12
CA VAL A 120 5.58 1.76 -12.69
C VAL A 120 6.28 0.98 -11.59
N HIS A 121 6.48 -0.33 -11.81
CA HIS A 121 7.06 -1.19 -10.80
C HIS A 121 8.48 -1.63 -11.16
N TYR A 122 9.27 -1.81 -10.11
CA TYR A 122 10.66 -2.25 -10.18
C TYR A 122 10.91 -3.40 -9.22
N ILE A 123 11.80 -4.30 -9.61
CA ILE A 123 12.29 -5.42 -8.80
C ILE A 123 13.66 -5.05 -8.23
N TYR A 124 13.85 -5.35 -6.95
CA TYR A 124 15.14 -5.21 -6.29
C TYR A 124 15.43 -6.46 -5.47
N SER A 125 16.56 -7.13 -5.74
CA SER A 125 16.95 -8.35 -5.03
C SER A 125 17.63 -8.04 -3.70
N LEU A 126 17.14 -8.65 -2.63
CA LEU A 126 17.77 -8.62 -1.30
C LEU A 126 18.73 -9.80 -1.08
N LYS A 127 18.87 -10.70 -2.05
CA LYS A 127 19.81 -11.83 -1.96
C LYS A 127 21.24 -11.33 -1.88
N ARG A 128 21.98 -11.88 -0.92
CA ARG A 128 23.40 -11.58 -0.73
C ARG A 128 24.26 -12.55 -1.55
N ASN A 129 25.29 -12.01 -2.17
CA ASN A 129 26.32 -12.76 -2.86
C ASN A 129 27.21 -13.51 -1.85
N LEU A 130 28.17 -14.30 -2.35
CA LEU A 130 29.12 -15.03 -1.52
C LEU A 130 29.99 -14.13 -0.63
N ASP A 131 30.19 -12.88 -1.01
CA ASP A 131 30.88 -11.84 -0.23
C ASP A 131 29.97 -11.14 0.81
N GLY A 132 28.72 -11.60 0.95
CA GLY A 132 27.73 -11.05 1.87
C GLY A 132 27.06 -9.74 1.41
N LYS A 133 27.35 -9.26 0.20
CA LYS A 133 26.79 -8.01 -0.34
C LYS A 133 25.57 -8.26 -1.23
N ILE A 134 24.61 -7.33 -1.18
CA ILE A 134 23.49 -7.27 -2.13
C ILE A 134 24.01 -6.79 -3.49
N ASN A 135 23.48 -7.31 -4.59
CA ASN A 135 23.86 -6.91 -5.94
C ASN A 135 23.57 -5.44 -6.24
N ASN A 136 22.61 -4.85 -5.52
CA ASN A 136 22.25 -3.43 -5.56
C ASN A 136 21.85 -2.92 -6.97
N ILE A 137 21.14 -3.75 -7.74
CA ILE A 137 20.59 -3.40 -9.05
C ILE A 137 19.07 -3.30 -8.95
N VAL A 138 18.51 -2.25 -9.55
CA VAL A 138 17.07 -2.07 -9.73
C VAL A 138 16.72 -2.46 -11.17
N GLU A 139 15.76 -3.35 -11.33
CA GLU A 139 15.29 -3.80 -12.64
C GLU A 139 13.83 -3.38 -12.82
N LYS A 140 13.51 -2.77 -13.95
CA LYS A 140 12.12 -2.45 -14.28
C LYS A 140 11.33 -3.74 -14.49
N LEU A 141 10.12 -3.85 -13.93
CA LEU A 141 9.29 -5.03 -14.05
C LEU A 141 8.84 -5.27 -15.49
N SER A 142 8.47 -4.20 -16.20
CA SER A 142 7.93 -4.25 -17.56
C SER A 142 8.20 -2.96 -18.30
N ASP A 143 8.55 -3.04 -19.58
CA ASP A 143 8.70 -1.89 -20.49
C ASP A 143 7.39 -1.49 -21.17
N GLY A 144 6.33 -2.28 -21.04
CA GLY A 144 5.04 -2.06 -21.70
C GLY A 144 4.15 -0.97 -21.07
N GLY A 145 4.62 -0.27 -20.04
CA GLY A 145 3.86 0.80 -19.37
C GLY A 145 3.45 0.46 -17.94
N PRO A 146 2.67 1.35 -17.28
CA PRO A 146 2.23 1.18 -15.89
C PRO A 146 1.39 -0.08 -15.69
N GLN A 147 1.47 -0.65 -14.49
CA GLN A 147 0.78 -1.89 -14.11
C GLN A 147 -0.21 -1.64 -12.98
N GLN A 148 -1.25 -2.45 -12.91
CA GLN A 148 -2.18 -2.57 -11.80
C GLN A 148 -1.93 -3.88 -11.05
N VAL A 149 -2.12 -3.86 -9.76
CA VAL A 149 -2.22 -5.02 -8.85
C VAL A 149 -1.15 -6.10 -9.03
N PRO A 150 0.14 -5.74 -9.13
CA PRO A 150 1.18 -6.75 -9.28
C PRO A 150 1.26 -7.64 -8.04
N VAL A 151 1.43 -8.94 -8.26
CA VAL A 151 1.57 -9.94 -7.21
C VAL A 151 2.69 -10.91 -7.53
N PHE A 152 3.55 -11.18 -6.53
CA PHE A 152 4.54 -12.24 -6.63
C PHE A 152 3.91 -13.62 -6.56
N SER A 153 4.49 -14.57 -7.29
CA SER A 153 4.26 -15.98 -7.00
C SER A 153 4.82 -16.34 -5.60
N PRO A 154 4.27 -17.36 -4.91
CA PRO A 154 4.76 -17.81 -3.61
C PRO A 154 6.27 -18.10 -3.55
N ASP A 155 6.85 -18.60 -4.63
CA ASP A 155 8.30 -18.87 -4.76
C ASP A 155 9.14 -17.64 -5.08
N GLY A 156 8.51 -16.47 -5.27
CA GLY A 156 9.16 -15.20 -5.57
C GLY A 156 9.84 -15.12 -6.95
N ASN A 157 9.56 -16.04 -7.87
CA ASN A 157 10.23 -16.12 -9.18
C ASN A 157 9.39 -15.56 -10.33
N GLN A 158 8.13 -15.23 -10.07
CA GLN A 158 7.21 -14.67 -11.06
C GLN A 158 6.46 -13.48 -10.45
N VAL A 159 6.01 -12.57 -11.31
CA VAL A 159 5.05 -11.51 -10.96
C VAL A 159 3.95 -11.50 -12.00
N ALA A 160 2.71 -11.62 -11.55
CA ALA A 160 1.54 -11.38 -12.39
C ALA A 160 1.03 -9.95 -12.13
N PHE A 161 0.53 -9.28 -13.16
CA PHE A 161 -0.06 -7.95 -13.06
C PHE A 161 -1.11 -7.73 -14.14
N VAL A 162 -1.88 -6.66 -14.01
CA VAL A 162 -2.85 -6.26 -15.03
C VAL A 162 -2.38 -4.98 -15.73
N ARG A 163 -2.51 -4.95 -17.05
CA ARG A 163 -2.33 -3.78 -17.91
C ARG A 163 -3.37 -3.83 -19.03
N ASP A 164 -4.04 -2.70 -19.28
CA ASP A 164 -5.08 -2.58 -20.30
C ASP A 164 -6.14 -3.69 -20.17
N ASN A 165 -6.60 -3.96 -18.93
CA ASN A 165 -7.58 -4.98 -18.55
C ASN A 165 -7.17 -6.43 -18.88
N ASN A 166 -5.90 -6.67 -19.20
CA ASN A 166 -5.34 -8.00 -19.48
C ASN A 166 -4.28 -8.37 -18.46
N ILE A 167 -4.18 -9.67 -18.20
CA ILE A 167 -3.18 -10.24 -17.30
C ILE A 167 -1.89 -10.49 -18.06
N PHE A 168 -0.78 -10.09 -17.44
CA PHE A 168 0.58 -10.34 -17.87
C PHE A 168 1.35 -11.09 -16.79
N LEU A 169 2.30 -11.90 -17.21
CA LEU A 169 3.18 -12.67 -16.35
C LEU A 169 4.64 -12.38 -16.70
N VAL A 170 5.43 -12.02 -15.70
CA VAL A 170 6.88 -11.83 -15.82
C VAL A 170 7.61 -12.94 -15.07
N LYS A 171 8.51 -13.65 -15.75
CA LYS A 171 9.41 -14.65 -15.15
C LYS A 171 10.76 -14.00 -14.84
N LEU A 172 11.03 -13.79 -13.56
CA LEU A 172 12.19 -13.03 -13.08
C LEU A 172 13.53 -13.77 -13.26
N LEU A 173 13.52 -15.10 -13.33
CA LEU A 173 14.74 -15.92 -13.49
C LEU A 173 15.40 -15.82 -14.87
N TYR A 174 14.69 -15.27 -15.87
CA TYR A 174 15.12 -15.26 -17.27
C TYR A 174 15.16 -13.85 -17.84
N GLY A 175 15.71 -12.91 -17.07
CA GLY A 175 15.84 -11.52 -17.51
C GLY A 175 14.50 -10.82 -17.68
N ASN A 176 13.57 -11.03 -16.73
CA ASN A 176 12.23 -10.43 -16.72
C ASN A 176 11.45 -10.69 -18.00
N SER A 177 11.38 -11.97 -18.40
CA SER A 177 10.63 -12.39 -19.59
C SER A 177 9.13 -12.19 -19.36
N GLU A 178 8.52 -11.23 -20.07
CA GLU A 178 7.10 -10.91 -20.02
C GLU A 178 6.31 -11.74 -21.05
N SER A 179 5.14 -12.22 -20.66
CA SER A 179 4.14 -12.86 -21.53
C SER A 179 2.74 -12.37 -21.19
N GLN A 180 1.92 -12.16 -22.21
CA GLN A 180 0.49 -11.86 -22.05
C GLN A 180 -0.29 -13.16 -21.83
N VAL A 181 -1.18 -13.16 -20.82
CA VAL A 181 -1.96 -14.35 -20.41
C VAL A 181 -3.39 -14.29 -20.97
N THR A 182 -4.01 -13.09 -20.96
CA THR A 182 -5.34 -12.87 -21.53
C THR A 182 -5.28 -11.79 -22.60
N GLU A 183 -6.18 -11.87 -23.62
CA GLU A 183 -6.15 -10.98 -24.78
C GLU A 183 -7.49 -10.27 -25.04
N ASP A 184 -8.54 -10.63 -24.30
CA ASP A 184 -9.91 -10.13 -24.49
C ASP A 184 -10.26 -8.94 -23.60
N GLY A 185 -9.32 -8.46 -22.79
CA GLY A 185 -9.50 -7.30 -21.93
C GLY A 185 -9.75 -6.03 -22.74
N LYS A 186 -10.80 -5.29 -22.37
CA LYS A 186 -11.18 -4.06 -23.04
C LYS A 186 -11.96 -3.15 -22.09
N GLN A 187 -11.65 -1.88 -22.09
CA GLN A 187 -12.33 -0.87 -21.28
C GLN A 187 -13.84 -0.89 -21.48
N ASN A 188 -14.61 -0.93 -20.40
CA ASN A 188 -16.08 -1.00 -20.36
C ASN A 188 -16.67 -2.24 -21.05
N GLU A 189 -15.91 -3.30 -21.23
CA GLU A 189 -16.39 -4.55 -21.80
C GLU A 189 -15.90 -5.77 -21.02
N VAL A 190 -14.58 -5.94 -20.86
CA VAL A 190 -14.00 -7.12 -20.19
C VAL A 190 -12.83 -6.71 -19.32
N LEU A 191 -12.89 -7.09 -18.04
CA LEU A 191 -11.82 -6.91 -17.07
C LEU A 191 -11.30 -8.30 -16.66
N ASN A 192 -9.99 -8.51 -16.76
CA ASN A 192 -9.33 -9.72 -16.33
C ASN A 192 -8.43 -9.45 -15.12
N GLY A 193 -8.66 -10.14 -14.00
CA GLY A 193 -7.81 -10.06 -12.82
C GLY A 193 -7.95 -8.81 -11.96
N ILE A 194 -8.85 -7.91 -12.31
CA ILE A 194 -9.28 -6.74 -11.54
C ILE A 194 -10.80 -6.72 -11.45
N PRO A 195 -11.39 -6.20 -10.36
CA PRO A 195 -12.84 -6.05 -10.24
C PRO A 195 -13.36 -4.88 -11.06
N ASP A 196 -14.68 -4.86 -11.27
CA ASP A 196 -15.38 -3.66 -11.68
C ASP A 196 -15.47 -2.62 -10.55
N TRP A 197 -15.96 -1.41 -10.87
CA TRP A 197 -16.07 -0.33 -9.89
C TRP A 197 -16.96 -0.69 -8.69
N VAL A 198 -18.07 -1.40 -8.90
CA VAL A 198 -19.01 -1.77 -7.82
C VAL A 198 -18.36 -2.72 -6.84
N TYR A 199 -17.66 -3.74 -7.33
CA TYR A 199 -16.96 -4.69 -6.46
C TYR A 199 -15.80 -4.05 -5.72
N GLU A 200 -15.07 -3.12 -6.34
CA GLU A 200 -14.04 -2.36 -5.66
C GLU A 200 -14.62 -1.48 -4.54
N GLU A 201 -15.70 -0.74 -4.82
CA GLU A 201 -16.28 0.21 -3.88
C GLU A 201 -17.00 -0.49 -2.72
N GLU A 202 -17.79 -1.54 -2.99
CA GLU A 202 -18.63 -2.22 -2.00
C GLU A 202 -17.87 -3.29 -1.20
N PHE A 203 -16.90 -3.97 -1.80
CA PHE A 203 -16.15 -5.06 -1.17
C PHE A 203 -14.69 -4.72 -0.85
N SER A 204 -14.25 -3.50 -1.17
CA SER A 204 -12.94 -2.96 -0.81
C SER A 204 -11.75 -3.79 -1.32
N PHE A 205 -11.84 -4.43 -2.49
CA PHE A 205 -10.71 -5.09 -3.12
C PHE A 205 -10.47 -4.58 -4.54
N ASN A 206 -9.22 -4.52 -4.96
CA ASN A 206 -8.80 -4.06 -6.28
C ASN A 206 -8.03 -5.12 -7.07
N ARG A 207 -7.81 -6.32 -6.49
CA ARG A 207 -7.12 -7.43 -7.11
C ARG A 207 -8.02 -8.65 -7.13
N ALA A 208 -8.22 -9.21 -8.31
CA ALA A 208 -9.05 -10.40 -8.56
C ALA A 208 -8.23 -11.52 -9.25
N LEU A 209 -6.95 -11.65 -8.88
CA LEU A 209 -6.05 -12.71 -9.35
C LEU A 209 -5.15 -13.18 -8.20
N GLU A 210 -4.78 -14.48 -8.21
CA GLU A 210 -3.93 -15.07 -7.18
C GLU A 210 -3.22 -16.33 -7.71
N PHE A 211 -1.96 -16.52 -7.28
CA PHE A 211 -1.22 -17.74 -7.59
C PHE A 211 -1.63 -18.92 -6.71
N SER A 212 -1.53 -20.14 -7.25
CA SER A 212 -1.56 -21.35 -6.43
C SER A 212 -0.33 -21.42 -5.51
N ALA A 213 -0.46 -22.13 -4.39
CA ALA A 213 0.60 -22.24 -3.38
C ALA A 213 1.91 -22.84 -3.93
N ASP A 214 1.83 -23.65 -4.97
CA ASP A 214 2.99 -24.23 -5.67
C ASP A 214 3.53 -23.37 -6.81
N SER A 215 2.99 -22.16 -7.00
CA SER A 215 3.37 -21.19 -8.04
C SER A 215 3.15 -21.67 -9.49
N GLN A 216 2.39 -22.74 -9.69
CA GLN A 216 2.22 -23.35 -11.02
C GLN A 216 0.98 -22.84 -11.78
N MET A 217 -0.02 -22.34 -11.05
CA MET A 217 -1.27 -21.88 -11.62
C MET A 217 -1.57 -20.45 -11.16
N LEU A 218 -2.30 -19.72 -11.99
CA LEU A 218 -2.87 -18.41 -11.69
C LEU A 218 -4.39 -18.49 -11.85
N ALA A 219 -5.12 -18.26 -10.75
CA ALA A 219 -6.56 -18.10 -10.76
C ALA A 219 -6.91 -16.61 -10.89
N PHE A 220 -7.96 -16.29 -11.63
CA PHE A 220 -8.46 -14.93 -11.74
C PHE A 220 -9.96 -14.90 -11.98
N ILE A 221 -10.58 -13.75 -11.68
CA ILE A 221 -11.97 -13.47 -12.03
C ILE A 221 -11.97 -12.62 -13.31
N ARG A 222 -12.84 -12.99 -14.23
CA ARG A 222 -13.15 -12.25 -15.45
C ARG A 222 -14.52 -11.61 -15.30
N PHE A 223 -14.60 -10.30 -15.39
CA PHE A 223 -15.85 -9.55 -15.41
C PHE A 223 -16.23 -9.23 -16.86
N ASP A 224 -17.48 -9.47 -17.22
CA ASP A 224 -18.03 -9.11 -18.53
C ASP A 224 -19.08 -8.01 -18.34
N GLU A 225 -18.74 -6.82 -18.76
CA GLU A 225 -19.55 -5.61 -18.59
C GLU A 225 -20.23 -5.16 -19.89
N LYS A 226 -20.20 -5.98 -20.95
CA LYS A 226 -20.73 -5.59 -22.29
C LYS A 226 -22.17 -5.15 -22.27
N ASP A 227 -22.98 -5.75 -21.39
CA ASP A 227 -24.39 -5.45 -21.25
C ASP A 227 -24.70 -4.40 -20.16
N VAL A 228 -23.66 -3.86 -19.50
CA VAL A 228 -23.82 -2.83 -18.46
C VAL A 228 -23.93 -1.46 -19.13
N PRO A 229 -25.05 -0.74 -18.93
CA PRO A 229 -25.21 0.58 -19.53
C PRO A 229 -24.28 1.61 -18.89
N SER A 230 -23.60 2.41 -19.72
CA SER A 230 -22.76 3.52 -19.24
C SER A 230 -23.61 4.68 -18.73
N TYR A 231 -23.22 5.24 -17.59
CA TYR A 231 -23.82 6.44 -17.04
C TYR A 231 -22.78 7.56 -16.96
N SER A 232 -23.06 8.69 -17.58
CA SER A 232 -22.19 9.87 -17.58
C SER A 232 -22.77 10.98 -16.70
N PHE A 233 -21.92 11.59 -15.88
CA PHE A 233 -22.31 12.72 -15.05
C PHE A 233 -21.26 13.85 -15.11
N PRO A 234 -21.68 15.13 -14.96
CA PRO A 234 -20.75 16.24 -14.99
C PRO A 234 -19.89 16.29 -13.72
N LEU A 235 -18.60 16.44 -13.87
CA LEU A 235 -17.69 16.77 -12.79
C LEU A 235 -17.48 18.29 -12.73
N PHE A 236 -17.72 18.88 -11.58
CA PHE A 236 -17.53 20.32 -11.32
C PHE A 236 -16.18 20.53 -10.61
N ALA A 237 -15.11 20.11 -11.25
CA ALA A 237 -13.75 20.31 -10.78
C ALA A 237 -13.04 21.37 -11.64
N GLY A 238 -12.52 22.42 -11.01
CA GLY A 238 -11.89 23.54 -11.73
C GLY A 238 -12.85 24.61 -12.22
N GLN A 239 -12.46 25.35 -13.28
CA GLN A 239 -13.21 26.50 -13.79
C GLN A 239 -14.36 26.14 -14.75
N ALA A 240 -14.37 24.94 -15.29
CA ALA A 240 -15.40 24.47 -16.21
C ALA A 240 -15.81 23.03 -15.87
N PRO A 241 -17.10 22.67 -15.98
CA PRO A 241 -17.55 21.31 -15.83
C PRO A 241 -17.01 20.44 -16.98
N HIS A 242 -16.64 19.21 -16.70
CA HIS A 242 -16.29 18.19 -17.68
C HIS A 242 -17.05 16.90 -17.38
N LEU A 243 -17.18 16.03 -18.37
CA LEU A 243 -17.82 14.73 -18.22
C LEU A 243 -16.79 13.71 -17.76
N SER A 244 -17.14 12.93 -16.74
CA SER A 244 -16.45 11.67 -16.46
C SER A 244 -17.15 10.54 -17.23
N LEU A 245 -16.39 9.70 -17.85
CA LEU A 245 -16.86 8.50 -18.54
C LEU A 245 -16.53 7.29 -17.69
#